data_edbe3ce4bc80caeda8cf18adcec9b4e1
#
_entry.id   edbe3ce4bc80caeda8cf18adcec9b4e1
#
_cell.length_a   1.000
_cell.length_b   1.000
_cell.length_c   1.000
_cell.angle_alpha   90.00
_cell.angle_beta   90.00
_cell.angle_gamma   90.00
#
_symmetry.space_group_name_H-M   'P 1'
#
loop_
_entity.id
_entity.type
_entity.pdbx_description
1 polymer ?
#
loop_
_entity_poly.entity_id
_entity_poly.type
_entity_poly.pdbx_seq_one_letter_code
_entity_poly.pdbx_strand_id
1 'polypeptide(L)'
;MSNYLPEGNLTHYEYERFKEALPDVDFVNSYTIIDKLSMIKDEGTINRFREASRIVDVGHKAVYEAIQKGGWKGMTETEIAGLAAYAMRKEGSEWEWSYTGGNEIACGYRTGLAGGACTPATRKKLQAGEPLMVDIHAMFMLGLGDHSHNYLIAPVSDRQLWHAQNFLDIVNLTLKTYKAGVTPSSLAEEMMAFAEERGFADYMVPGFEHGIGMMGDEWRIGINDGPFPFWTNPDHIYQENELIICAIQYACPDENIGFRYENPIVIQKNGCEPLSKYPLTVDEIE
;
A
#
# COMPACT_ATOMS: atom_id res chain seq x y z
N MET A 1 4.45 7.51 16.40
CA MET A 1 4.87 8.55 15.44
C MET A 1 5.55 7.82 14.31
N SER A 2 5.12 8.01 13.07
CA SER A 2 5.72 7.34 11.92
C SER A 2 7.22 7.65 11.87
N ASN A 3 8.06 6.64 11.69
CA ASN A 3 9.51 6.82 11.52
C ASN A 3 9.89 7.61 10.28
N TYR A 4 8.91 7.94 9.46
CA TYR A 4 9.09 8.67 8.21
C TYR A 4 8.96 10.18 8.37
N LEU A 5 8.52 10.67 9.53
CA LEU A 5 8.53 12.11 9.79
C LEU A 5 9.91 12.49 10.32
N PRO A 6 10.68 13.30 9.58
CA PRO A 6 11.99 13.74 10.00
C PRO A 6 11.99 14.37 11.39
N GLU A 7 10.89 15.01 11.74
CA GLU A 7 10.67 15.68 13.03
C GLU A 7 10.56 14.71 14.21
N GLY A 8 10.31 13.42 13.95
CA GLY A 8 10.19 12.39 14.99
C GLY A 8 11.48 11.62 15.27
N ASN A 9 12.51 11.83 14.48
CA ASN A 9 13.76 11.12 14.59
C ASN A 9 14.81 11.95 15.33
N LEU A 10 15.41 11.33 16.34
CA LEU A 10 16.59 11.88 17.00
C LEU A 10 17.81 11.53 16.14
N THR A 11 18.53 12.53 15.67
CA THR A 11 19.80 12.28 14.96
C THR A 11 20.85 11.76 15.92
N HIS A 12 21.85 11.02 15.39
CA HIS A 12 22.97 10.56 16.22
C HIS A 12 23.67 11.72 16.93
N TYR A 13 23.83 12.86 16.28
CA TYR A 13 24.40 14.05 16.87
C TYR A 13 23.59 14.56 18.07
N GLU A 14 22.27 14.65 17.94
CA GLU A 14 21.39 15.08 19.03
C GLU A 14 21.41 14.07 20.19
N TYR A 15 21.41 12.77 19.88
CA TYR A 15 21.50 11.71 20.87
C TYR A 15 22.78 11.84 21.70
N GLU A 16 23.94 12.02 21.07
CA GLU A 16 25.21 12.24 21.81
C GLU A 16 25.18 13.53 22.64
N ARG A 17 24.58 14.62 22.12
CA ARG A 17 24.41 15.86 22.89
C ARG A 17 23.52 15.67 24.12
N PHE A 18 22.45 14.86 24.01
CA PHE A 18 21.62 14.52 25.16
C PHE A 18 22.41 13.70 26.20
N LYS A 19 23.17 12.72 25.75
CA LYS A 19 24.03 11.93 26.66
C LYS A 19 25.06 12.79 27.39
N GLU A 20 25.73 13.71 26.71
CA GLU A 20 26.66 14.65 27.33
C GLU A 20 25.97 15.56 28.35
N ALA A 21 24.77 16.05 28.04
CA ALA A 21 24.02 16.96 28.90
C ALA A 21 23.37 16.26 30.10
N LEU A 22 23.10 14.98 30.01
CA LEU A 22 22.35 14.18 30.98
C LEU A 22 23.10 12.86 31.27
N PRO A 23 24.32 12.93 31.86
CA PRO A 23 25.19 11.77 32.00
C PRO A 23 24.66 10.68 32.95
N ASP A 24 23.73 11.03 33.85
CA ASP A 24 23.15 10.13 34.85
C ASP A 24 21.76 9.57 34.37
N VAL A 25 21.37 9.80 33.11
CA VAL A 25 20.09 9.33 32.55
C VAL A 25 20.31 8.15 31.62
N ASP A 26 19.57 7.09 31.87
CA ASP A 26 19.50 5.96 30.97
C ASP A 26 18.52 6.26 29.80
N PHE A 27 19.07 6.29 28.60
CA PHE A 27 18.25 6.43 27.35
C PHE A 27 17.78 5.07 26.91
N VAL A 28 16.47 4.85 26.98
CA VAL A 28 15.83 3.60 26.57
C VAL A 28 14.98 3.84 25.32
N ASN A 29 14.94 2.84 24.45
CA ASN A 29 14.07 2.88 23.29
C ASN A 29 12.60 2.76 23.72
N SER A 30 11.81 3.81 23.46
CA SER A 30 10.37 3.84 23.76
C SER A 30 9.48 3.52 22.55
N TYR A 31 10.09 3.16 21.46
CA TYR A 31 9.47 2.95 20.15
C TYR A 31 8.22 2.05 20.19
N THR A 32 8.29 0.94 20.92
CA THR A 32 7.20 -0.04 20.99
C THR A 32 6.02 0.41 21.87
N ILE A 33 6.14 1.49 22.65
CA ILE A 33 5.08 1.92 23.57
C ILE A 33 3.88 2.44 22.77
N ILE A 34 4.12 3.34 21.83
CA ILE A 34 3.05 3.94 21.00
C ILE A 34 2.51 2.90 20.06
N ASP A 35 3.35 2.11 19.39
CA ASP A 35 2.92 1.08 18.46
C ASP A 35 1.99 0.05 19.15
N LYS A 36 2.33 -0.36 20.38
CA LYS A 36 1.45 -1.24 21.17
C LYS A 36 0.08 -0.65 21.49
N LEU A 37 0.06 0.65 21.78
CA LEU A 37 -1.19 1.33 22.13
C LEU A 37 -2.05 1.62 20.89
N SER A 38 -1.41 1.89 19.73
CA SER A 38 -2.10 2.27 18.50
C SER A 38 -2.51 1.08 17.63
N MET A 39 -1.93 -0.10 17.81
CA MET A 39 -2.15 -1.26 16.95
C MET A 39 -3.63 -1.69 16.88
N ILE A 40 -4.30 -1.77 18.01
CA ILE A 40 -5.73 -2.08 18.10
C ILE A 40 -6.51 -0.78 18.05
N LYS A 41 -7.35 -0.64 17.03
CA LYS A 41 -8.11 0.59 16.78
C LYS A 41 -9.51 0.49 17.42
N ASP A 42 -9.97 1.58 17.99
CA ASP A 42 -11.38 1.71 18.38
C ASP A 42 -12.27 1.97 17.16
N GLU A 43 -13.58 1.79 17.33
CA GLU A 43 -14.55 1.97 16.25
C GLU A 43 -14.54 3.41 15.69
N GLY A 44 -14.30 4.41 16.53
CA GLY A 44 -14.20 5.81 16.09
C GLY A 44 -13.02 6.02 15.16
N THR A 45 -11.89 5.41 15.48
CA THR A 45 -10.70 5.41 14.63
C THR A 45 -10.95 4.66 13.34
N ILE A 46 -11.48 3.43 13.39
CA ILE A 46 -11.80 2.63 12.21
C ILE A 46 -12.73 3.39 11.25
N ASN A 47 -13.73 4.10 11.78
CA ASN A 47 -14.66 4.87 10.95
C ASN A 47 -13.98 6.03 10.19
N ARG A 48 -12.94 6.65 10.76
CA ARG A 48 -12.13 7.64 10.03
C ARG A 48 -11.39 7.02 8.85
N PHE A 49 -10.84 5.84 9.03
CA PHE A 49 -10.17 5.10 7.94
C PHE A 49 -11.16 4.61 6.87
N ARG A 50 -12.38 4.21 7.26
CA ARG A 50 -13.45 3.90 6.30
C ARG A 50 -13.80 5.11 5.42
N GLU A 51 -13.92 6.28 6.03
CA GLU A 51 -14.20 7.51 5.27
C GLU A 51 -13.03 7.91 4.38
N ALA A 52 -11.79 7.84 4.87
CA ALA A 52 -10.61 8.09 4.05
C ALA A 52 -10.54 7.13 2.85
N SER A 53 -10.82 5.84 3.07
CA SER A 53 -10.87 4.83 1.99
C SER A 53 -12.00 5.11 0.99
N ARG A 54 -13.20 5.55 1.45
CA ARG A 54 -14.27 6.01 0.56
C ARG A 54 -13.84 7.17 -0.32
N ILE A 55 -13.07 8.10 0.23
CA ILE A 55 -12.54 9.25 -0.53
C ILE A 55 -11.55 8.76 -1.60
N VAL A 56 -10.71 7.79 -1.27
CA VAL A 56 -9.80 7.16 -2.26
C VAL A 56 -10.59 6.48 -3.39
N ASP A 57 -11.68 5.78 -3.07
CA ASP A 57 -12.56 5.17 -4.09
C ASP A 57 -13.09 6.20 -5.09
N VAL A 58 -13.39 7.44 -4.64
CA VAL A 58 -13.78 8.54 -5.55
C VAL A 58 -12.62 8.96 -6.44
N GLY A 59 -11.40 8.97 -5.92
CA GLY A 59 -10.18 9.22 -6.72
C GLY A 59 -10.01 8.21 -7.85
N HIS A 60 -10.11 6.91 -7.53
CA HIS A 60 -10.05 5.84 -8.54
C HIS A 60 -11.14 5.96 -9.59
N LYS A 61 -12.38 6.24 -9.15
CA LYS A 61 -13.49 6.46 -10.09
C LYS A 61 -13.22 7.60 -11.06
N ALA A 62 -12.68 8.72 -10.57
CA ALA A 62 -12.35 9.86 -11.42
C ALA A 62 -11.25 9.52 -12.44
N VAL A 63 -10.23 8.75 -12.03
CA VAL A 63 -9.19 8.26 -12.95
C VAL A 63 -9.80 7.36 -14.00
N TYR A 64 -10.58 6.35 -13.60
CA TYR A 64 -11.24 5.43 -14.54
C TYR A 64 -12.10 6.17 -15.58
N GLU A 65 -12.94 7.10 -15.13
CA GLU A 65 -13.79 7.90 -16.00
C GLU A 65 -12.99 8.75 -17.01
N ALA A 66 -11.80 9.21 -16.61
CA ALA A 66 -10.94 10.00 -17.49
C ALA A 66 -10.18 9.18 -18.53
N ILE A 67 -9.71 7.98 -18.16
CA ILE A 67 -8.84 7.17 -19.04
C ILE A 67 -9.63 6.29 -20.02
N GLN A 68 -10.87 5.89 -19.68
CA GLN A 68 -11.71 5.03 -20.54
C GLN A 68 -12.02 5.67 -21.90
N LYS A 69 -12.41 4.85 -22.87
CA LYS A 69 -12.84 5.29 -24.23
C LYS A 69 -11.79 6.13 -24.96
N GLY A 70 -10.51 5.78 -24.77
CA GLY A 70 -9.39 6.48 -25.39
C GLY A 70 -9.02 7.80 -24.74
N GLY A 71 -9.62 8.15 -23.60
CA GLY A 71 -9.29 9.36 -22.84
C GLY A 71 -7.84 9.39 -22.34
N TRP A 72 -7.22 8.24 -22.17
CA TRP A 72 -5.82 8.08 -21.77
C TRP A 72 -4.81 8.63 -22.79
N LYS A 73 -5.22 8.77 -24.07
CA LYS A 73 -4.30 9.14 -25.17
C LYS A 73 -3.67 10.52 -24.95
N GLY A 74 -2.37 10.51 -24.79
CA GLY A 74 -1.57 11.71 -24.54
C GLY A 74 -1.46 12.15 -23.08
N MET A 75 -2.21 11.53 -22.17
CA MET A 75 -2.10 11.80 -20.73
C MET A 75 -0.77 11.34 -20.17
N THR A 76 -0.28 12.05 -19.19
CA THR A 76 0.91 11.73 -18.40
C THR A 76 0.52 11.17 -17.03
N GLU A 77 1.44 10.46 -16.38
CA GLU A 77 1.25 10.00 -14.99
C GLU A 77 0.92 11.17 -14.05
N THR A 78 1.57 12.34 -14.22
CA THR A 78 1.29 13.53 -13.41
C THR A 78 -0.11 14.11 -13.61
N GLU A 79 -0.68 14.00 -14.81
CA GLU A 79 -2.06 14.42 -15.07
C GLU A 79 -3.06 13.48 -14.38
N ILE A 80 -2.79 12.17 -14.38
CA ILE A 80 -3.60 11.18 -13.65
C ILE A 80 -3.54 11.44 -12.15
N ALA A 81 -2.34 11.67 -11.59
CA ALA A 81 -2.18 12.03 -10.18
C ALA A 81 -2.97 13.28 -9.82
N GLY A 82 -2.91 14.31 -10.68
CA GLY A 82 -3.67 15.55 -10.49
C GLY A 82 -5.17 15.37 -10.52
N LEU A 83 -5.70 14.50 -11.39
CA LEU A 83 -7.12 14.15 -11.46
C LEU A 83 -7.60 13.45 -10.18
N ALA A 84 -6.86 12.44 -9.71
CA ALA A 84 -7.16 11.74 -8.47
C ALA A 84 -7.14 12.70 -7.28
N ALA A 85 -6.07 13.50 -7.15
CA ALA A 85 -5.92 14.49 -6.09
C ALA A 85 -7.08 15.49 -6.07
N TYR A 86 -7.45 16.05 -7.23
CA TYR A 86 -8.56 16.99 -7.33
C TYR A 86 -9.89 16.36 -6.88
N ALA A 87 -10.18 15.13 -7.33
CA ALA A 87 -11.41 14.44 -6.97
C ALA A 87 -11.47 14.15 -5.46
N MET A 88 -10.39 13.65 -4.89
CA MET A 88 -10.30 13.35 -3.46
C MET A 88 -10.38 14.62 -2.59
N ARG A 89 -9.70 15.71 -2.99
CA ARG A 89 -9.78 17.01 -2.31
C ARG A 89 -11.19 17.56 -2.30
N LYS A 90 -11.93 17.43 -3.39
CA LYS A 90 -13.31 17.85 -3.48
C LYS A 90 -14.24 17.08 -2.53
N GLU A 91 -13.90 15.83 -2.23
CA GLU A 91 -14.61 14.96 -1.28
C GLU A 91 -14.16 15.16 0.18
N GLY A 92 -13.17 16.00 0.44
CA GLY A 92 -12.74 16.33 1.79
C GLY A 92 -11.41 15.72 2.23
N SER A 93 -10.62 15.15 1.30
CA SER A 93 -9.24 14.78 1.62
C SER A 93 -8.46 16.01 2.09
N GLU A 94 -7.85 15.93 3.26
CA GLU A 94 -7.09 17.03 3.86
C GLU A 94 -5.75 17.21 3.17
N TRP A 95 -5.06 16.10 2.80
CA TRP A 95 -3.86 16.07 1.96
C TRP A 95 -3.65 14.65 1.39
N GLU A 96 -2.79 14.51 0.40
CA GLU A 96 -2.27 13.22 -0.05
C GLU A 96 -1.04 12.88 0.78
N TRP A 97 -0.93 11.62 1.18
CA TRP A 97 0.25 11.12 1.86
C TRP A 97 0.86 9.97 1.05
N SER A 98 2.16 9.99 0.89
CA SER A 98 2.97 8.86 0.49
C SER A 98 4.45 9.12 0.78
N TYR A 99 5.29 8.12 0.68
CA TYR A 99 6.75 8.27 0.80
C TYR A 99 7.31 9.23 -0.22
N THR A 100 6.69 9.36 -1.37
CA THR A 100 7.15 10.19 -2.47
C THR A 100 6.58 11.61 -2.44
N GLY A 101 5.74 11.91 -1.45
CA GLY A 101 5.11 13.21 -1.27
C GLY A 101 3.91 13.46 -2.18
N GLY A 102 3.23 12.42 -2.65
CA GLY A 102 2.04 12.51 -3.48
C GLY A 102 1.59 11.14 -4.00
N ASN A 103 0.57 11.14 -4.85
CA ASN A 103 0.05 9.92 -5.44
C ASN A 103 1.08 9.22 -6.34
N GLU A 104 1.17 7.91 -6.21
CA GLU A 104 2.11 7.07 -6.93
C GLU A 104 1.45 6.51 -8.19
N ILE A 105 1.89 6.98 -9.33
CA ILE A 105 1.37 6.56 -10.63
C ILE A 105 2.53 6.05 -11.48
N ALA A 106 2.40 4.84 -11.98
CA ALA A 106 3.41 4.23 -12.85
C ALA A 106 2.75 3.60 -14.08
N CYS A 107 3.35 3.78 -15.25
CA CYS A 107 2.91 3.10 -16.46
C CYS A 107 4.08 2.43 -17.22
N GLY A 108 3.77 1.38 -17.96
CA GLY A 108 4.72 0.59 -18.73
C GLY A 108 5.82 0.00 -17.85
N TYR A 109 7.08 0.10 -18.28
CA TYR A 109 8.23 -0.47 -17.57
C TYR A 109 8.35 -0.04 -16.10
N ARG A 110 7.79 1.13 -15.74
CA ARG A 110 7.84 1.64 -14.35
C ARG A 110 7.02 0.80 -13.39
N THR A 111 5.96 0.14 -13.86
CA THR A 111 5.18 -0.79 -13.03
C THR A 111 5.98 -2.02 -12.64
N GLY A 112 6.89 -2.49 -13.49
CA GLY A 112 7.78 -3.61 -13.22
C GLY A 112 8.87 -3.32 -12.17
N LEU A 113 9.02 -2.06 -11.74
CA LEU A 113 9.93 -1.69 -10.68
C LEU A 113 9.26 -1.88 -9.32
N ALA A 114 9.50 -3.01 -8.68
CA ALA A 114 8.93 -3.41 -7.39
C ALA A 114 7.38 -3.27 -7.32
N GLY A 115 6.68 -3.64 -8.41
CA GLY A 115 5.22 -3.47 -8.48
C GLY A 115 4.78 -2.00 -8.46
N GLY A 116 5.64 -1.09 -8.90
CA GLY A 116 5.36 0.34 -8.87
C GLY A 116 5.52 1.01 -7.49
N ALA A 117 5.95 0.26 -6.47
CA ALA A 117 6.12 0.80 -5.13
C ALA A 117 7.06 2.00 -5.09
N CYS A 118 6.68 3.02 -4.33
CA CYS A 118 7.44 4.27 -4.18
C CYS A 118 7.80 4.93 -5.52
N THR A 119 6.87 4.88 -6.48
CA THR A 119 7.09 5.39 -7.84
C THR A 119 6.32 6.71 -8.04
N PRO A 120 6.94 7.88 -7.81
CA PRO A 120 6.26 9.15 -7.99
C PRO A 120 5.83 9.32 -9.44
N ALA A 121 4.67 9.93 -9.65
CA ALA A 121 4.16 10.26 -10.96
C ALA A 121 5.14 11.14 -11.75
N THR A 122 5.35 10.81 -13.01
CA THR A 122 6.27 11.53 -13.90
C THR A 122 5.57 12.11 -15.14
N ARG A 123 6.35 12.75 -16.00
CA ARG A 123 5.88 13.21 -17.31
C ARG A 123 5.78 12.11 -18.37
N LYS A 124 6.01 10.84 -17.98
CA LYS A 124 5.82 9.71 -18.91
C LYS A 124 4.35 9.69 -19.35
N LYS A 125 4.18 9.60 -20.66
CA LYS A 125 2.85 9.45 -21.27
C LYS A 125 2.45 7.99 -21.28
N LEU A 126 1.17 7.75 -21.06
CA LEU A 126 0.55 6.44 -21.26
C LEU A 126 0.65 6.04 -22.73
N GLN A 127 0.87 4.76 -22.96
CA GLN A 127 0.97 4.19 -24.31
C GLN A 127 0.08 2.93 -24.42
N ALA A 128 -0.33 2.65 -25.66
CA ALA A 128 -1.04 1.42 -25.96
C ALA A 128 -0.21 0.19 -25.63
N GLY A 129 -0.83 -0.84 -25.07
CA GLY A 129 -0.17 -2.10 -24.70
C GLY A 129 0.56 -2.05 -23.35
N GLU A 130 0.52 -0.94 -22.61
CA GLU A 130 1.20 -0.80 -21.32
C GLU A 130 0.26 -1.07 -20.14
N PRO A 131 0.77 -1.63 -19.03
CA PRO A 131 0.10 -1.57 -17.74
C PRO A 131 0.14 -0.15 -17.17
N LEU A 132 -0.87 0.18 -16.36
CA LEU A 132 -0.95 1.38 -15.55
C LEU A 132 -1.31 1.00 -14.13
N MET A 133 -0.48 1.36 -13.17
CA MET A 133 -0.72 1.25 -11.73
C MET A 133 -1.06 2.63 -11.19
N VAL A 134 -2.11 2.70 -10.40
CA VAL A 134 -2.60 3.92 -9.74
C VAL A 134 -2.70 3.61 -8.27
N ASP A 135 -1.81 4.19 -7.49
CA ASP A 135 -1.75 4.08 -6.06
C ASP A 135 -1.95 5.45 -5.43
N ILE A 136 -3.07 5.63 -4.73
CA ILE A 136 -3.53 6.94 -4.29
C ILE A 136 -3.97 6.94 -2.84
N HIS A 137 -3.72 8.07 -2.20
CA HIS A 137 -3.86 8.24 -0.76
C HIS A 137 -4.73 9.45 -0.43
N ALA A 138 -5.61 9.28 0.54
CA ALA A 138 -6.43 10.38 1.08
C ALA A 138 -6.30 10.43 2.59
N MET A 139 -6.37 11.63 3.15
CA MET A 139 -6.34 11.84 4.59
C MET A 139 -7.67 12.46 5.04
N PHE A 140 -8.29 11.85 6.04
CA PHE A 140 -9.51 12.35 6.67
C PHE A 140 -9.41 12.25 8.19
N MET A 141 -9.37 13.39 8.88
CA MET A 141 -9.25 13.49 10.34
C MET A 141 -8.12 12.60 10.90
N LEU A 142 -6.96 12.65 10.26
CA LEU A 142 -5.77 11.83 10.53
C LEU A 142 -5.94 10.32 10.27
N GLY A 143 -7.01 9.87 9.65
CA GLY A 143 -7.15 8.52 9.11
C GLY A 143 -6.65 8.51 7.66
N LEU A 144 -5.80 7.55 7.32
CA LEU A 144 -5.25 7.37 5.98
C LEU A 144 -6.09 6.37 5.19
N GLY A 145 -6.53 6.78 4.01
CA GLY A 145 -7.00 5.89 2.96
C GLY A 145 -5.84 5.62 2.01
N ASP A 146 -5.62 4.36 1.70
CA ASP A 146 -4.49 3.89 0.91
C ASP A 146 -4.97 2.74 0.04
N HIS A 147 -5.01 2.94 -1.29
CA HIS A 147 -5.50 1.90 -2.18
C HIS A 147 -4.86 2.00 -3.56
N SER A 148 -4.48 0.83 -4.06
CA SER A 148 -3.94 0.68 -5.41
C SER A 148 -4.95 0.01 -6.35
N HIS A 149 -5.01 0.49 -7.60
CA HIS A 149 -5.75 -0.14 -8.68
C HIS A 149 -4.93 -0.22 -9.95
N ASN A 150 -5.21 -1.22 -10.79
CA ASN A 150 -4.39 -1.52 -11.95
C ASN A 150 -5.23 -1.59 -13.23
N TYR A 151 -4.62 -1.16 -14.32
CA TYR A 151 -5.23 -1.15 -15.66
C TYR A 151 -4.25 -1.75 -16.68
N LEU A 152 -4.81 -2.32 -17.75
CA LEU A 152 -4.07 -2.70 -18.95
C LEU A 152 -4.62 -1.88 -20.13
N ILE A 153 -3.76 -1.10 -20.78
CA ILE A 153 -4.14 -0.28 -21.93
C ILE A 153 -4.11 -1.15 -23.19
N ALA A 154 -5.21 -1.22 -23.91
CA ALA A 154 -5.30 -2.03 -25.14
C ALA A 154 -4.26 -1.62 -26.21
N PRO A 155 -3.75 -2.56 -27.03
CA PRO A 155 -4.11 -3.98 -27.08
C PRO A 155 -3.46 -4.79 -25.94
N VAL A 156 -4.22 -5.69 -25.32
CA VAL A 156 -3.76 -6.53 -24.21
C VAL A 156 -3.39 -7.91 -24.75
N SER A 157 -2.23 -8.43 -24.35
CA SER A 157 -1.75 -9.75 -24.73
C SER A 157 -2.21 -10.84 -23.77
N ASP A 158 -2.28 -12.09 -24.21
CA ASP A 158 -2.58 -13.25 -23.35
C ASP A 158 -1.58 -13.37 -22.18
N ARG A 159 -0.33 -12.94 -22.39
CA ARG A 159 0.70 -12.96 -21.35
C ARG A 159 0.41 -11.94 -20.25
N GLN A 160 -0.05 -10.74 -20.60
CA GLN A 160 -0.48 -9.72 -19.62
C GLN A 160 -1.71 -10.20 -18.85
N LEU A 161 -2.67 -10.84 -19.52
CA LEU A 161 -3.84 -11.43 -18.86
C LEU A 161 -3.45 -12.55 -17.89
N TRP A 162 -2.45 -13.37 -18.25
CA TRP A 162 -1.92 -14.39 -17.35
C TRP A 162 -1.32 -13.79 -16.08
N HIS A 163 -0.53 -12.72 -16.21
CA HIS A 163 0.02 -12.00 -15.05
C HIS A 163 -1.08 -11.37 -14.20
N ALA A 164 -2.05 -10.69 -14.83
CA ALA A 164 -3.17 -10.06 -14.15
C ALA A 164 -4.01 -11.07 -13.36
N GLN A 165 -4.29 -12.25 -13.94
CA GLN A 165 -5.05 -13.30 -13.27
C GLN A 165 -4.30 -13.87 -12.07
N ASN A 166 -3.00 -14.15 -12.18
CA ASN A 166 -2.19 -14.64 -11.05
C ASN A 166 -2.11 -13.60 -9.94
N PHE A 167 -1.97 -12.31 -10.30
CA PHE A 167 -2.01 -11.22 -9.33
C PHE A 167 -3.37 -11.15 -8.60
N LEU A 168 -4.48 -11.22 -9.30
CA LEU A 168 -5.80 -11.21 -8.68
C LEU A 168 -6.05 -12.44 -7.81
N ASP A 169 -5.57 -13.61 -8.23
CA ASP A 169 -5.72 -14.86 -7.47
C ASP A 169 -4.95 -14.79 -6.14
N ILE A 170 -3.71 -14.28 -6.14
CA ILE A 170 -2.92 -14.14 -4.91
C ILE A 170 -3.52 -13.11 -3.96
N VAL A 171 -4.01 -11.96 -4.45
CA VAL A 171 -4.70 -10.96 -3.64
C VAL A 171 -5.95 -11.56 -2.99
N ASN A 172 -6.77 -12.26 -3.77
CA ASN A 172 -7.97 -12.91 -3.25
C ASN A 172 -7.66 -13.97 -2.18
N LEU A 173 -6.60 -14.76 -2.38
CA LEU A 173 -6.16 -15.75 -1.39
C LEU A 173 -5.70 -15.05 -0.11
N THR A 174 -4.86 -14.02 -0.23
CA THR A 174 -4.35 -13.24 0.90
C THR A 174 -5.49 -12.66 1.74
N LEU A 175 -6.46 -12.01 1.12
CA LEU A 175 -7.63 -11.46 1.82
C LEU A 175 -8.47 -12.52 2.53
N LYS A 176 -8.56 -13.75 2.00
CA LYS A 176 -9.27 -14.87 2.64
C LYS A 176 -8.51 -15.45 3.83
N THR A 177 -7.19 -15.36 3.81
CA THR A 177 -6.32 -15.93 4.86
C THR A 177 -6.23 -15.01 6.08
N TYR A 178 -6.35 -13.69 5.90
CA TYR A 178 -6.31 -12.75 7.02
C TYR A 178 -7.45 -12.97 8.01
N LYS A 179 -7.09 -13.22 9.27
CA LYS A 179 -8.00 -13.30 10.43
C LYS A 179 -7.21 -13.27 11.73
N ALA A 180 -7.87 -13.04 12.85
CA ALA A 180 -7.26 -13.16 14.17
C ALA A 180 -6.67 -14.57 14.39
N GLY A 181 -5.47 -14.62 15.00
CA GLY A 181 -4.76 -15.87 15.27
C GLY A 181 -3.79 -16.33 14.18
N VAL A 182 -3.80 -15.75 13.00
CA VAL A 182 -2.81 -16.00 11.93
C VAL A 182 -1.56 -15.16 12.19
N THR A 183 -0.41 -15.58 11.68
CA THR A 183 0.84 -14.83 11.74
C THR A 183 1.29 -14.38 10.35
N PRO A 184 2.06 -13.29 10.22
CA PRO A 184 2.66 -12.86 8.95
C PRO A 184 3.47 -13.97 8.28
N SER A 185 4.24 -14.76 9.05
CA SER A 185 5.02 -15.87 8.51
C SER A 185 4.14 -16.95 7.91
N SER A 186 3.09 -17.40 8.62
CA SER A 186 2.18 -18.43 8.11
C SER A 186 1.41 -17.97 6.88
N LEU A 187 1.04 -16.69 6.83
CA LEU A 187 0.42 -16.08 5.66
C LEU A 187 1.40 -16.07 4.47
N ALA A 188 2.63 -15.60 4.69
CA ALA A 188 3.64 -15.55 3.64
C ALA A 188 3.98 -16.93 3.09
N GLU A 189 4.11 -17.96 3.95
CA GLU A 189 4.34 -19.34 3.54
C GLU A 189 3.22 -19.85 2.63
N GLU A 190 1.95 -19.63 2.99
CA GLU A 190 0.80 -20.05 2.18
C GLU A 190 0.78 -19.33 0.82
N MET A 191 1.02 -18.01 0.81
CA MET A 191 1.05 -17.21 -0.42
C MET A 191 2.18 -17.62 -1.35
N MET A 192 3.38 -17.84 -0.81
CA MET A 192 4.54 -18.25 -1.62
C MET A 192 4.37 -19.66 -2.17
N ALA A 193 3.85 -20.61 -1.37
CA ALA A 193 3.53 -21.96 -1.86
C ALA A 193 2.53 -21.93 -3.03
N PHE A 194 1.49 -21.12 -2.94
CA PHE A 194 0.54 -20.91 -4.03
C PHE A 194 1.20 -20.32 -5.29
N ALA A 195 2.09 -19.32 -5.11
CA ALA A 195 2.79 -18.72 -6.22
C ALA A 195 3.79 -19.68 -6.89
N GLU A 196 4.47 -20.53 -6.12
CA GLU A 196 5.35 -21.59 -6.62
C GLU A 196 4.58 -22.63 -7.44
N GLU A 197 3.45 -23.13 -6.92
CA GLU A 197 2.60 -24.09 -7.64
C GLU A 197 2.13 -23.56 -9.01
N ARG A 198 1.88 -22.25 -9.09
CA ARG A 198 1.42 -21.57 -10.30
C ARG A 198 2.55 -21.06 -11.21
N GLY A 199 3.80 -21.09 -10.75
CA GLY A 199 4.99 -20.69 -11.50
C GLY A 199 5.18 -19.17 -11.63
N PHE A 200 4.74 -18.40 -10.63
CA PHE A 200 4.93 -16.94 -10.60
C PHE A 200 5.60 -16.42 -9.31
N ALA A 201 6.16 -17.31 -8.50
CA ALA A 201 6.81 -16.91 -7.25
C ALA A 201 7.94 -15.89 -7.44
N ASP A 202 8.69 -16.00 -8.55
CA ASP A 202 9.79 -15.08 -8.89
C ASP A 202 9.31 -13.64 -9.16
N TYR A 203 8.01 -13.43 -9.36
CA TYR A 203 7.42 -12.11 -9.59
C TYR A 203 6.87 -11.49 -8.32
N MET A 204 6.81 -12.24 -7.21
CA MET A 204 6.35 -11.71 -5.92
C MET A 204 7.45 -10.87 -5.29
N VAL A 205 7.12 -9.63 -4.94
CA VAL A 205 8.00 -8.81 -4.11
C VAL A 205 7.72 -9.16 -2.65
N PRO A 206 8.73 -9.49 -1.85
CA PRO A 206 8.54 -9.87 -0.45
C PRO A 206 7.81 -8.79 0.35
N GLY A 207 6.81 -9.19 1.11
CA GLY A 207 5.97 -8.37 1.97
C GLY A 207 4.51 -8.38 1.54
N PHE A 208 3.64 -8.69 2.50
CA PHE A 208 2.21 -8.79 2.26
C PHE A 208 1.41 -7.77 3.07
N GLU A 209 2.10 -6.93 3.84
CA GLU A 209 1.47 -5.96 4.70
C GLU A 209 2.41 -4.89 5.23
N HIS A 210 1.81 -3.80 5.69
CA HIS A 210 2.44 -2.86 6.63
C HIS A 210 1.39 -2.29 7.60
N GLY A 211 1.84 -1.65 8.67
CA GLY A 211 0.94 -0.97 9.60
C GLY A 211 0.43 0.33 9.01
N ILE A 212 -0.73 0.76 9.49
CA ILE A 212 -1.31 2.05 9.13
C ILE A 212 -1.86 2.74 10.37
N GLY A 213 -1.66 4.04 10.45
CA GLY A 213 -2.08 4.82 11.60
C GLY A 213 -2.36 6.28 11.30
N MET A 214 -2.33 7.08 12.34
CA MET A 214 -2.52 8.52 12.22
C MET A 214 -1.36 9.14 11.45
N MET A 215 -1.67 9.84 10.37
CA MET A 215 -0.71 10.56 9.55
C MET A 215 0.26 9.68 8.75
N GLY A 216 -0.07 8.43 8.50
CA GLY A 216 0.75 7.58 7.63
C GLY A 216 0.92 6.15 8.12
N ASP A 217 1.96 5.51 7.64
CA ASP A 217 2.28 4.15 8.03
C ASP A 217 2.73 4.09 9.49
N GLU A 218 2.28 3.06 10.16
CA GLU A 218 2.73 2.70 11.51
C GLU A 218 3.60 1.46 11.45
N TRP A 219 4.67 1.47 12.21
CA TRP A 219 5.44 0.27 12.44
C TRP A 219 4.71 -0.64 13.41
N ARG A 220 4.74 -1.91 13.13
CA ARG A 220 4.14 -2.90 14.01
C ARG A 220 5.14 -3.39 15.04
N ILE A 221 4.61 -3.77 16.21
CA ILE A 221 5.40 -4.25 17.33
C ILE A 221 6.27 -5.42 16.91
N GLY A 222 7.53 -5.35 17.30
CA GLY A 222 8.45 -6.43 17.04
C GLY A 222 8.89 -6.50 15.61
N ILE A 223 9.09 -5.33 14.98
CA ILE A 223 9.84 -5.27 13.72
C ILE A 223 11.07 -6.14 13.89
N ASN A 224 11.21 -7.07 12.98
CA ASN A 224 12.30 -8.01 12.96
C ASN A 224 13.63 -7.25 12.85
N ASP A 225 14.66 -7.67 13.58
CA ASP A 225 16.06 -7.25 13.43
C ASP A 225 16.69 -7.74 12.10
N GLY A 226 15.87 -8.22 11.17
CA GLY A 226 16.30 -8.66 9.85
C GLY A 226 16.87 -7.55 8.98
N PRO A 227 17.40 -7.88 7.79
CA PRO A 227 18.05 -6.92 6.90
C PRO A 227 17.10 -5.83 6.35
N PHE A 228 15.80 -6.00 6.57
CA PHE A 228 14.76 -5.03 6.21
C PHE A 228 13.98 -4.65 7.47
N PRO A 229 14.36 -3.58 8.18
CA PRO A 229 13.73 -3.15 9.44
C PRO A 229 12.28 -2.64 9.26
N PHE A 230 11.73 -2.67 8.06
CA PHE A 230 10.40 -2.19 7.70
C PHE A 230 9.30 -3.25 7.79
N TRP A 231 9.66 -4.49 8.08
CA TRP A 231 8.73 -5.60 8.00
C TRP A 231 8.17 -5.94 9.36
N THR A 232 6.90 -6.29 9.38
CA THR A 232 6.21 -6.80 10.57
C THR A 232 6.97 -7.99 11.17
N ASN A 233 6.94 -8.09 12.49
CA ASN A 233 7.44 -9.28 13.17
C ASN A 233 6.76 -10.53 12.60
N PRO A 234 7.50 -11.50 12.03
CA PRO A 234 6.92 -12.69 11.41
C PRO A 234 6.11 -13.55 12.38
N ASP A 235 6.40 -13.48 13.68
CA ASP A 235 5.73 -14.23 14.73
C ASP A 235 4.60 -13.46 15.42
N HIS A 236 4.29 -12.24 14.95
CA HIS A 236 3.16 -11.48 15.46
C HIS A 236 1.85 -12.25 15.21
N ILE A 237 0.97 -12.28 16.20
CA ILE A 237 -0.34 -12.90 16.07
C ILE A 237 -1.38 -11.80 15.85
N TYR A 238 -2.03 -11.79 14.69
CA TYR A 238 -3.08 -10.82 14.40
C TYR A 238 -4.22 -10.89 15.42
N GLN A 239 -4.71 -9.73 15.79
CA GLN A 239 -5.79 -9.57 16.77
C GLN A 239 -7.02 -8.90 16.15
N GLU A 240 -8.19 -9.14 16.73
CA GLU A 240 -9.41 -8.43 16.31
C GLU A 240 -9.25 -6.91 16.48
N ASN A 241 -9.77 -6.15 15.51
CA ASN A 241 -9.66 -4.68 15.41
C ASN A 241 -8.24 -4.15 15.16
N GLU A 242 -7.32 -5.02 14.82
CA GLU A 242 -6.05 -4.58 14.26
C GLU A 242 -6.30 -4.04 12.86
N LEU A 243 -5.78 -2.84 12.57
CA LEU A 243 -5.89 -2.19 11.28
C LEU A 243 -4.53 -2.17 10.61
N ILE A 244 -4.45 -2.75 9.42
CA ILE A 244 -3.24 -2.87 8.62
C ILE A 244 -3.55 -2.60 7.15
N ILE A 245 -2.51 -2.40 6.35
CA ILE A 245 -2.60 -2.45 4.89
C ILE A 245 -2.32 -3.89 4.44
N CYS A 246 -3.24 -4.49 3.71
CA CYS A 246 -2.92 -5.62 2.86
C CYS A 246 -2.18 -5.09 1.64
N ALA A 247 -0.88 -5.35 1.54
CA ALA A 247 0.00 -4.83 0.50
C ALA A 247 0.61 -5.97 -0.31
N ILE A 248 0.17 -6.11 -1.56
CA ILE A 248 0.69 -7.11 -2.49
C ILE A 248 1.40 -6.42 -3.64
N GLN A 249 2.66 -6.75 -3.82
CA GLN A 249 3.47 -6.23 -4.91
C GLN A 249 3.89 -7.37 -5.83
N TYR A 250 3.65 -7.18 -7.12
CA TYR A 250 3.95 -8.14 -8.18
C TYR A 250 4.78 -7.44 -9.26
N ALA A 251 5.96 -7.95 -9.57
CA ALA A 251 6.88 -7.29 -10.50
C ALA A 251 7.57 -8.28 -11.43
N CYS A 252 7.45 -8.04 -12.72
CA CYS A 252 8.18 -8.72 -13.80
C CYS A 252 8.89 -7.67 -14.65
N PRO A 253 10.09 -7.20 -14.24
CA PRO A 253 10.82 -6.15 -14.95
C PRO A 253 11.17 -6.51 -16.38
N ASP A 254 11.52 -7.77 -16.64
CA ASP A 254 11.90 -8.25 -17.97
C ASP A 254 10.76 -8.18 -18.98
N GLU A 255 9.52 -8.21 -18.52
CA GLU A 255 8.31 -8.08 -19.34
C GLU A 255 7.67 -6.68 -19.24
N ASN A 256 8.25 -5.76 -18.45
CA ASN A 256 7.71 -4.43 -18.17
C ASN A 256 6.29 -4.47 -17.55
N ILE A 257 6.04 -5.46 -16.71
CA ILE A 257 4.75 -5.67 -16.06
C ILE A 257 4.94 -5.62 -14.56
N GLY A 258 4.05 -4.91 -13.89
CA GLY A 258 3.89 -4.95 -12.46
C GLY A 258 2.49 -4.53 -12.05
N PHE A 259 2.06 -5.05 -10.91
CA PHE A 259 0.78 -4.76 -10.29
C PHE A 259 0.97 -4.54 -8.80
N ARG A 260 0.13 -3.72 -8.23
CA ARG A 260 0.10 -3.44 -6.79
C ARG A 260 -1.33 -3.50 -6.28
N TYR A 261 -1.50 -4.08 -5.11
CA TYR A 261 -2.73 -3.98 -4.34
C TYR A 261 -2.38 -3.47 -2.95
N GLU A 262 -3.00 -2.39 -2.56
CA GLU A 262 -3.03 -1.89 -1.20
C GLU A 262 -4.46 -1.61 -0.82
N ASN A 263 -4.83 -1.98 0.40
CA ASN A 263 -6.12 -1.70 0.98
C ASN A 263 -6.03 -1.78 2.50
N PRO A 264 -6.45 -0.75 3.24
CA PRO A 264 -6.63 -0.87 4.68
C PRO A 264 -7.62 -1.98 4.99
N ILE A 265 -7.23 -2.91 5.84
CA ILE A 265 -8.09 -4.00 6.30
C ILE A 265 -8.20 -4.00 7.81
N VAL A 266 -9.40 -4.25 8.33
CA VAL A 266 -9.62 -4.51 9.75
C VAL A 266 -9.66 -6.01 9.97
N ILE A 267 -8.76 -6.50 10.82
CA ILE A 267 -8.73 -7.91 11.20
C ILE A 267 -9.96 -8.25 12.05
N GLN A 268 -10.63 -9.32 11.69
CA GLN A 268 -11.82 -9.83 12.37
C GLN A 268 -11.54 -11.26 12.89
N LYS A 269 -12.41 -11.75 13.76
CA LYS A 269 -12.30 -13.12 14.30
C LYS A 269 -12.17 -14.22 13.24
N ASN A 270 -12.92 -14.12 12.14
CA ASN A 270 -13.01 -15.17 11.11
C ASN A 270 -12.69 -14.66 9.70
N GLY A 271 -11.98 -13.54 9.57
CA GLY A 271 -11.65 -12.93 8.30
C GLY A 271 -11.09 -11.52 8.47
N CYS A 272 -11.20 -10.71 7.43
CA CYS A 272 -10.89 -9.28 7.48
C CYS A 272 -11.96 -8.47 6.73
N GLU A 273 -12.03 -7.18 7.04
CA GLU A 273 -12.86 -6.21 6.34
C GLU A 273 -11.97 -5.26 5.53
N PRO A 274 -11.89 -5.37 4.20
CA PRO A 274 -11.28 -4.33 3.37
C PRO A 274 -12.10 -3.04 3.44
N LEU A 275 -11.44 -1.90 3.66
CA LEU A 275 -12.12 -0.62 3.85
C LEU A 275 -12.44 0.09 2.54
N SER A 276 -11.52 0.12 1.58
CA SER A 276 -11.85 0.49 0.21
C SER A 276 -12.82 -0.54 -0.38
N LYS A 277 -13.86 -0.06 -1.04
CA LYS A 277 -14.87 -0.87 -1.73
C LYS A 277 -14.72 -0.79 -3.26
N TYR A 278 -13.64 -0.20 -3.72
CA TYR A 278 -13.32 -0.20 -5.14
C TYR A 278 -13.15 -1.63 -5.65
N PRO A 279 -13.64 -1.98 -6.86
CA PRO A 279 -13.58 -3.35 -7.34
C PRO A 279 -12.16 -3.91 -7.39
N LEU A 280 -11.96 -5.15 -6.94
CA LEU A 280 -10.71 -5.87 -7.10
C LEU A 280 -10.66 -6.49 -8.49
N THR A 281 -10.18 -5.72 -9.45
CA THR A 281 -10.02 -6.09 -10.86
C THR A 281 -8.71 -5.54 -11.40
N VAL A 282 -8.28 -6.05 -12.55
CA VAL A 282 -7.34 -5.36 -13.45
C VAL A 282 -8.14 -5.01 -14.69
N ASP A 283 -8.44 -3.74 -14.87
CA ASP A 283 -9.37 -3.30 -15.91
C ASP A 283 -8.67 -3.10 -17.27
N GLU A 284 -9.27 -3.62 -18.34
CA GLU A 284 -8.81 -3.34 -19.70
C GLU A 284 -9.40 -2.00 -20.17
N ILE A 285 -8.53 -1.12 -20.71
CA ILE A 285 -8.88 0.22 -21.16
C ILE A 285 -8.64 0.32 -22.68
N GLU A 286 -9.70 0.67 -23.43
CA GLU A 286 -9.68 0.85 -24.90
C GLU A 286 -9.07 2.20 -25.34
#